data_4eda622bdbab9b0d52a7dd18c2bcb617
#
_entry.id   4eda622bdbab9b0d52a7dd18c2bcb617
#
_cell.length_a   1.000
_cell.length_b   1.000
_cell.length_c   1.000
_cell.angle_alpha   90.00
_cell.angle_beta   90.00
_cell.angle_gamma   90.00
#
_symmetry.space_group_name_H-M   'P 1'
#
loop_
_entity.id
_entity.type
_entity.pdbx_description
1 polymer ?
#
loop_
_entity_poly.entity_id
_entity_poly.type
_entity_poly.pdbx_seq_one_letter_code
_entity_poly.pdbx_strand_id
1 'polypeptide(L)'
;MLNCKLKEDINQEIGIWDIVTSPYTDIRGVRKIGLFLVVYMEGEDPNDFNNRNLTGLKLTSKDLYANVYRTLVTTKDVPKLTNNSYIYANKLSTLLVSHCRFVSKLPADLCEEVMGKLNIYLTQTQTQTNSELIKMLKGGE
;
A
#
# COMPACT_ATOMS: atom_id res chain seq x y z
N MET A 1 14.80 19.87 -19.60
CA MET A 1 15.38 20.30 -18.32
C MET A 1 14.35 20.50 -17.25
N LEU A 2 13.38 21.39 -17.44
CA LEU A 2 12.28 21.56 -16.47
C LEU A 2 11.51 20.26 -16.26
N ASN A 3 11.27 19.48 -17.32
CA ASN A 3 10.54 18.23 -17.23
C ASN A 3 11.29 17.17 -16.40
N CYS A 4 12.61 17.14 -16.48
CA CYS A 4 13.42 16.22 -15.69
C CYS A 4 13.38 16.58 -14.21
N LYS A 5 13.45 17.87 -13.90
CA LYS A 5 13.31 18.37 -12.53
C LYS A 5 11.97 17.98 -11.91
N LEU A 6 10.89 18.19 -12.68
CA LEU A 6 9.55 17.86 -12.21
C LEU A 6 9.40 16.35 -11.92
N LYS A 7 10.00 15.50 -12.76
CA LYS A 7 9.97 14.06 -12.54
C LYS A 7 10.73 13.67 -11.28
N GLU A 8 11.89 14.25 -11.08
CA GLU A 8 12.69 13.99 -9.89
C GLU A 8 11.97 14.46 -8.62
N ASP A 9 11.39 15.66 -8.66
CA ASP A 9 10.65 16.21 -7.54
C ASP A 9 9.45 15.33 -7.19
N ILE A 10 8.70 14.86 -8.18
CA ILE A 10 7.56 13.99 -7.97
C ILE A 10 7.99 12.69 -7.29
N ASN A 11 9.07 12.06 -7.75
CA ASN A 11 9.57 10.81 -7.19
C ASN A 11 10.13 11.00 -5.78
N GLN A 12 10.74 12.14 -5.49
CA GLN A 12 11.29 12.46 -4.18
C GLN A 12 10.21 12.79 -3.16
N GLU A 13 9.02 13.20 -3.62
CA GLU A 13 7.93 13.59 -2.73
C GLU A 13 7.11 12.41 -2.23
N ILE A 14 7.30 11.21 -2.77
CA ILE A 14 6.56 10.05 -2.32
C ILE A 14 7.00 9.65 -0.92
N GLY A 15 6.04 9.57 -0.01
CA GLY A 15 6.27 9.18 1.37
C GLY A 15 5.17 8.28 1.89
N ILE A 16 5.31 7.89 3.16
CA ILE A 16 4.30 7.08 3.84
C ILE A 16 2.99 7.86 3.91
N TRP A 17 1.87 7.16 3.69
CA TRP A 17 0.50 7.68 3.64
C TRP A 17 0.17 8.44 2.36
N ASP A 18 1.05 8.40 1.36
CA ASP A 18 0.74 8.91 0.04
C ASP A 18 0.00 7.85 -0.78
N ILE A 19 -0.94 8.31 -1.59
CA ILE A 19 -1.61 7.48 -2.59
C ILE A 19 -0.84 7.64 -3.88
N VAL A 20 -0.47 6.51 -4.48
CA VAL A 20 0.33 6.48 -5.71
C VAL A 20 -0.30 5.56 -6.73
N THR A 21 0.01 5.77 -8.01
CA THR A 21 -0.22 4.77 -9.04
C THR A 21 1.04 3.94 -9.24
N SER A 22 0.87 2.68 -9.54
CA SER A 22 1.98 1.77 -9.85
C SER A 22 1.51 0.67 -10.78
N PRO A 23 2.37 0.23 -11.71
CA PRO A 23 2.11 -0.99 -12.47
C PRO A 23 2.10 -2.18 -11.53
N TYR A 24 1.25 -3.14 -11.83
CA TYR A 24 1.21 -4.42 -11.14
C TYR A 24 0.70 -5.49 -12.10
N THR A 25 0.93 -6.74 -11.75
CA THR A 25 0.45 -7.87 -12.54
C THR A 25 -0.64 -8.56 -11.75
N ASP A 26 -1.82 -8.73 -12.36
CA ASP A 26 -2.94 -9.38 -11.68
C ASP A 26 -2.75 -10.91 -11.64
N ILE A 27 -3.69 -11.59 -10.98
CA ILE A 27 -3.64 -13.03 -10.79
C ILE A 27 -3.62 -13.81 -12.11
N ARG A 28 -4.13 -13.22 -13.19
CA ARG A 28 -4.15 -13.84 -14.52
C ARG A 28 -2.89 -13.56 -15.32
N GLY A 29 -1.93 -12.80 -14.75
CA GLY A 29 -0.71 -12.41 -15.43
C GLY A 29 -0.86 -11.18 -16.31
N VAL A 30 -1.97 -10.48 -16.24
CA VAL A 30 -2.21 -9.26 -17.02
C VAL A 30 -1.62 -8.06 -16.30
N ARG A 31 -0.82 -7.27 -17.01
CA ARG A 31 -0.23 -6.06 -16.45
C ARG A 31 -1.25 -4.92 -16.44
N LYS A 32 -1.36 -4.27 -15.29
CA LYS A 32 -2.31 -3.18 -15.06
C LYS A 32 -1.62 -2.06 -14.29
N ILE A 33 -2.27 -0.90 -14.22
CA ILE A 33 -1.88 0.20 -13.35
C ILE A 33 -2.95 0.32 -12.28
N GLY A 34 -2.53 0.33 -11.02
CA GLY A 34 -3.45 0.43 -9.89
C GLY A 34 -3.09 1.54 -8.93
N LEU A 35 -3.99 1.79 -7.99
CA LEU A 35 -3.79 2.74 -6.90
C LEU A 35 -3.38 1.99 -5.65
N PHE A 36 -2.44 2.58 -4.91
CA PHE A 36 -1.91 2.00 -3.67
C PHE A 36 -1.66 3.10 -2.65
N LEU A 37 -1.90 2.77 -1.39
CA LEU A 37 -1.51 3.61 -0.26
C LEU A 37 -0.16 3.13 0.24
N VAL A 38 0.82 4.01 0.29
CA VAL A 38 2.17 3.66 0.78
C VAL A 38 2.13 3.61 2.30
N VAL A 39 2.47 2.46 2.87
CA VAL A 39 2.48 2.27 4.33
C VAL A 39 3.87 1.97 4.89
N TYR A 40 4.83 1.67 4.03
CA TYR A 40 6.21 1.41 4.44
C TYR A 40 7.16 1.71 3.29
N MET A 41 8.31 2.26 3.62
CA MET A 41 9.39 2.51 2.66
C MET A 41 10.66 1.84 3.16
N GLU A 42 11.23 0.97 2.32
CA GLU A 42 12.45 0.25 2.64
C GLU A 42 13.67 1.11 2.33
N GLY A 43 14.67 1.00 3.21
CA GLY A 43 15.97 1.64 2.98
C GLY A 43 16.00 3.11 3.30
N GLU A 44 17.18 3.64 3.54
CA GLU A 44 17.40 5.04 3.89
C GLU A 44 18.53 5.67 3.09
N ASP A 45 19.05 4.98 2.08
CA ASP A 45 20.12 5.52 1.27
C ASP A 45 19.55 6.58 0.32
N PRO A 46 19.86 7.87 0.56
CA PRO A 46 19.35 8.94 -0.31
C PRO A 46 19.89 8.85 -1.73
N ASN A 47 21.01 8.16 -1.94
CA ASN A 47 21.59 7.99 -3.26
C ASN A 47 20.86 6.90 -4.08
N ASP A 48 20.03 6.10 -3.43
CA ASP A 48 19.35 4.98 -4.05
C ASP A 48 17.82 5.08 -3.91
N PHE A 49 17.31 6.30 -3.81
CA PHE A 49 15.88 6.55 -3.57
C PHE A 49 14.99 5.85 -4.61
N ASN A 50 15.35 5.95 -5.88
CA ASN A 50 14.52 5.41 -6.96
C ASN A 50 14.48 3.89 -7.00
N ASN A 51 15.42 3.22 -6.35
CA ASN A 51 15.49 1.77 -6.28
C ASN A 51 14.90 1.22 -4.98
N ARG A 52 14.32 2.07 -4.15
CA ARG A 52 13.67 1.62 -2.92
C ARG A 52 12.41 0.85 -3.22
N ASN A 53 12.17 -0.16 -2.40
CA ASN A 53 10.90 -0.85 -2.39
C ASN A 53 9.93 -0.13 -1.45
N LEU A 54 8.67 -0.13 -1.84
CA LEU A 54 7.58 0.37 -1.02
C LEU A 54 6.64 -0.79 -0.74
N THR A 55 5.98 -0.73 0.41
CA THR A 55 4.82 -1.59 0.67
C THR A 55 3.58 -0.74 0.51
N GLY A 56 2.69 -1.15 -0.37
CA GLY A 56 1.44 -0.47 -0.64
C GLY A 56 0.23 -1.32 -0.34
N LEU A 57 -0.84 -0.67 0.07
CA LEU A 57 -2.14 -1.30 0.25
C LEU A 57 -3.00 -0.95 -0.95
N LYS A 58 -3.61 -1.97 -1.55
CA LYS A 58 -4.42 -1.80 -2.76
C LYS A 58 -5.64 -0.93 -2.49
N LEU A 59 -5.88 0.06 -3.38
CA LEU A 59 -7.14 0.79 -3.45
C LEU A 59 -7.92 0.29 -4.66
N THR A 60 -9.21 0.05 -4.49
CA THR A 60 -10.08 -0.35 -5.59
C THR A 60 -11.47 0.24 -5.40
N SER A 61 -12.09 0.67 -6.50
CA SER A 61 -13.48 1.12 -6.48
C SER A 61 -14.47 -0.03 -6.36
N LYS A 62 -14.00 -1.26 -6.57
CA LYS A 62 -14.85 -2.44 -6.44
C LYS A 62 -14.87 -2.92 -5.00
N ASP A 63 -16.06 -3.22 -4.50
CA ASP A 63 -16.23 -3.82 -3.18
C ASP A 63 -16.01 -5.33 -3.30
N LEU A 64 -14.74 -5.72 -3.27
CA LEU A 64 -14.35 -7.12 -3.47
C LEU A 64 -14.67 -7.98 -2.25
N TYR A 65 -14.47 -7.42 -1.06
CA TYR A 65 -14.64 -8.15 0.20
C TYR A 65 -15.26 -7.24 1.24
N ALA A 66 -16.36 -7.65 1.81
CA ALA A 66 -16.94 -6.99 2.97
C ALA A 66 -16.21 -7.50 4.23
N ASN A 67 -15.00 -7.05 4.47
CA ASN A 67 -14.20 -7.50 5.61
C ASN A 67 -13.83 -6.35 6.55
N VAL A 68 -13.34 -6.71 7.72
CA VAL A 68 -12.99 -5.75 8.78
C VAL A 68 -11.76 -4.90 8.46
N TYR A 69 -11.01 -5.26 7.42
CA TYR A 69 -9.77 -4.58 7.08
C TYR A 69 -9.95 -3.46 6.07
N ARG A 70 -11.14 -3.31 5.50
CA ARG A 70 -11.34 -2.30 4.47
C ARG A 70 -11.69 -0.95 5.08
N THR A 71 -11.21 0.11 4.43
CA THR A 71 -11.51 1.49 4.77
C THR A 71 -12.06 2.20 3.55
N LEU A 72 -13.21 2.84 3.69
CA LEU A 72 -13.80 3.63 2.60
C LEU A 72 -13.11 4.99 2.50
N VAL A 73 -12.70 5.34 1.30
CA VAL A 73 -12.17 6.66 0.97
C VAL A 73 -13.07 7.27 -0.10
N THR A 74 -13.71 8.38 0.22
CA THR A 74 -14.61 9.04 -0.71
C THR A 74 -13.87 10.07 -1.57
N THR A 75 -14.51 10.49 -2.66
CA THR A 75 -13.99 11.56 -3.49
C THR A 75 -13.98 12.91 -2.77
N LYS A 76 -14.72 13.04 -1.67
CA LYS A 76 -14.66 14.21 -0.79
C LYS A 76 -13.38 14.20 0.04
N ASP A 77 -12.96 13.04 0.52
CA ASP A 77 -11.72 12.89 1.29
C ASP A 77 -10.50 13.11 0.40
N VAL A 78 -10.53 12.56 -0.80
CA VAL A 78 -9.44 12.64 -1.78
C VAL A 78 -10.02 13.03 -3.13
N PRO A 79 -10.12 14.33 -3.44
CA PRO A 79 -10.78 14.81 -4.67
C PRO A 79 -10.14 14.33 -5.98
N LYS A 80 -8.87 13.92 -5.94
CA LYS A 80 -8.20 13.42 -7.15
C LYS A 80 -8.63 12.00 -7.54
N LEU A 81 -9.34 11.29 -6.67
CA LEU A 81 -9.91 10.00 -7.02
C LEU A 81 -11.12 10.22 -7.93
N THR A 82 -11.26 9.38 -8.94
CA THR A 82 -12.43 9.44 -9.85
C THR A 82 -13.65 8.78 -9.23
N ASN A 83 -13.46 7.84 -8.34
CA ASN A 83 -14.54 7.10 -7.68
C ASN A 83 -14.21 6.90 -6.20
N ASN A 84 -15.26 6.72 -5.39
CA ASN A 84 -15.06 6.24 -4.04
C ASN A 84 -14.32 4.90 -4.10
N SER A 85 -13.39 4.70 -3.20
CA SER A 85 -12.50 3.55 -3.22
C SER A 85 -12.40 2.94 -1.84
N TYR A 86 -11.99 1.67 -1.81
CA TYR A 86 -11.72 0.96 -0.56
C TYR A 86 -10.24 0.63 -0.46
N ILE A 87 -9.66 0.88 0.70
CA ILE A 87 -8.30 0.46 1.02
C ILE A 87 -8.40 -0.85 1.80
N TYR A 88 -7.69 -1.87 1.34
CA TYR A 88 -7.69 -3.17 2.02
C TYR A 88 -6.37 -3.36 2.76
N ALA A 89 -6.43 -3.27 4.09
CA ALA A 89 -5.24 -3.40 4.94
C ALA A 89 -4.63 -4.80 4.92
N ASN A 90 -5.35 -5.79 4.40
CA ASN A 90 -4.86 -7.15 4.24
C ASN A 90 -4.35 -7.48 2.83
N LYS A 91 -4.26 -6.49 1.95
CA LYS A 91 -3.75 -6.67 0.58
C LYS A 91 -2.49 -5.84 0.39
N LEU A 92 -1.37 -6.40 0.82
CA LEU A 92 -0.07 -5.74 0.73
C LEU A 92 0.62 -6.12 -0.57
N SER A 93 1.25 -5.14 -1.19
CA SER A 93 2.01 -5.33 -2.41
C SER A 93 3.36 -4.64 -2.29
N THR A 94 4.38 -5.23 -2.87
CA THR A 94 5.69 -4.60 -2.97
C THR A 94 5.76 -3.80 -4.27
N LEU A 95 6.10 -2.53 -4.14
CA LEU A 95 6.19 -1.59 -5.26
C LEU A 95 7.59 -1.02 -5.31
N LEU A 96 7.99 -0.52 -6.48
CA LEU A 96 9.27 0.16 -6.66
C LEU A 96 9.01 1.66 -6.82
N VAL A 97 9.74 2.49 -6.06
CA VAL A 97 9.56 3.95 -6.08
C VAL A 97 9.60 4.50 -7.50
N SER A 98 10.57 4.05 -8.31
CA SER A 98 10.73 4.53 -9.69
C SER A 98 9.52 4.27 -10.59
N HIS A 99 8.68 3.30 -10.23
CA HIS A 99 7.48 2.96 -10.98
C HIS A 99 6.23 3.68 -10.45
N CYS A 100 6.35 4.37 -9.32
CA CYS A 100 5.22 5.00 -8.67
C CYS A 100 5.06 6.46 -9.09
N ARG A 101 3.82 6.92 -9.16
CA ARG A 101 3.49 8.32 -9.39
C ARG A 101 2.58 8.81 -8.30
N PHE A 102 2.91 9.94 -7.71
CA PHE A 102 2.12 10.55 -6.65
C PHE A 102 0.74 10.97 -7.16
N VAL A 103 -0.29 10.68 -6.38
CA VAL A 103 -1.66 11.11 -6.65
C VAL A 103 -2.12 12.12 -5.61
N SER A 104 -2.07 11.74 -4.33
CA SER A 104 -2.56 12.58 -3.26
C SER A 104 -2.09 12.04 -1.92
N LYS A 105 -2.25 12.83 -0.88
CA LYS A 105 -2.06 12.37 0.50
C LYS A 105 -3.37 11.88 1.07
N LEU A 106 -3.31 10.87 1.92
CA LEU A 106 -4.48 10.43 2.64
C LEU A 106 -4.69 11.31 3.86
N PRO A 107 -5.93 11.80 4.12
CA PRO A 107 -6.21 12.58 5.33
C PRO A 107 -5.86 11.84 6.61
N ALA A 108 -5.46 12.60 7.65
CA ALA A 108 -4.91 12.03 8.88
C ALA A 108 -5.88 11.09 9.62
N ASP A 109 -7.16 11.42 9.63
CA ASP A 109 -8.17 10.58 10.28
C ASP A 109 -8.30 9.22 9.60
N LEU A 110 -8.19 9.18 8.27
CA LEU A 110 -8.21 7.93 7.52
C LEU A 110 -6.90 7.15 7.69
N CYS A 111 -5.77 7.84 7.84
CA CYS A 111 -4.50 7.19 8.15
C CYS A 111 -4.58 6.43 9.47
N GLU A 112 -5.19 7.02 10.49
CA GLU A 112 -5.37 6.35 11.78
C GLU A 112 -6.26 5.12 11.66
N GLU A 113 -7.34 5.21 10.91
CA GLU A 113 -8.24 4.07 10.68
C GLU A 113 -7.51 2.93 9.98
N VAL A 114 -6.78 3.23 8.91
CA VAL A 114 -6.01 2.22 8.16
C VAL A 114 -4.93 1.61 9.04
N MET A 115 -4.21 2.44 9.80
CA MET A 115 -3.16 1.96 10.70
C MET A 115 -3.69 0.96 11.72
N GLY A 116 -4.86 1.26 12.32
CA GLY A 116 -5.50 0.35 13.27
C GLY A 116 -5.82 -0.99 12.64
N LYS A 117 -6.40 -0.98 11.46
CA LYS A 117 -6.75 -2.20 10.73
C LYS A 117 -5.53 -2.99 10.28
N LEU A 118 -4.49 -2.28 9.83
CA LEU A 118 -3.24 -2.92 9.42
C LEU A 118 -2.56 -3.59 10.61
N ASN A 119 -2.53 -2.94 11.77
CA ASN A 119 -1.96 -3.52 12.98
C ASN A 119 -2.71 -4.78 13.40
N ILE A 120 -4.02 -4.78 13.33
CA ILE A 120 -4.83 -5.97 13.63
C ILE A 120 -4.47 -7.11 12.68
N TYR A 121 -4.40 -6.82 11.38
CA TYR A 121 -4.08 -7.83 10.39
C TYR A 121 -2.68 -8.43 10.61
N LEU A 122 -1.67 -7.59 10.80
CA LEU A 122 -0.29 -8.04 11.00
C LEU A 122 -0.15 -8.83 12.30
N THR A 123 -0.82 -8.42 13.37
CA THR A 123 -0.80 -9.12 14.65
C THR A 123 -1.45 -10.50 14.54
N GLN A 124 -2.59 -10.60 13.87
CA GLN A 124 -3.26 -11.89 13.66
C GLN A 124 -2.41 -12.83 12.80
N THR A 125 -1.82 -12.33 11.74
CA THR A 125 -0.97 -13.13 10.86
C THR A 125 0.25 -13.66 11.64
N GLN A 126 0.87 -12.82 12.45
CA GLN A 126 2.01 -13.23 13.27
C GLN A 126 1.61 -14.29 14.30
N THR A 127 0.46 -14.12 14.96
CA THR A 127 -0.04 -15.08 15.93
C THR A 127 -0.30 -16.44 15.28
N GLN A 128 -0.90 -16.47 14.11
CA GLN A 128 -1.13 -17.71 13.37
C GLN A 128 0.18 -18.41 13.00
N THR A 129 1.16 -17.63 12.50
CA THR A 129 2.47 -18.16 12.15
C THR A 129 3.16 -18.76 13.37
N ASN A 130 3.12 -18.07 14.50
CA ASN A 130 3.72 -18.57 15.74
C ASN A 130 3.04 -19.85 16.20
N SER A 131 1.72 -19.93 16.11
CA SER A 131 0.97 -21.16 16.48
C SER A 131 1.36 -22.34 15.60
N GLU A 132 1.50 -22.11 14.31
CA GLU A 132 1.91 -23.16 13.37
C GLU A 132 3.34 -23.63 13.65
N LEU A 133 4.25 -22.70 13.94
CA LEU A 133 5.61 -23.02 14.30
C LEU A 133 5.68 -23.86 15.57
N ILE A 134 4.88 -23.52 16.57
CA ILE A 134 4.81 -24.28 17.81
C ILE A 134 4.32 -25.71 17.53
N LYS A 135 3.32 -25.87 16.69
CA LYS A 135 2.84 -27.19 16.29
C LYS A 135 3.91 -28.01 15.60
N MET A 136 4.66 -27.38 14.69
CA MET A 136 5.77 -28.03 13.99
C MET A 136 6.88 -28.47 14.95
N LEU A 137 7.21 -27.59 15.91
CA LEU A 137 8.24 -27.89 16.91
C LEU A 137 7.85 -29.03 17.85
N LYS A 138 6.56 -29.25 18.05
CA LYS A 138 6.07 -30.38 18.84
C LYS A 138 6.07 -31.71 18.07
N GLY A 139 6.68 -31.72 16.89
CA GLY A 139 7.00 -32.95 16.18
C GLY A 139 5.81 -33.70 15.59
N GLY A 140 4.74 -32.99 15.28
CA GLY A 140 3.58 -33.64 14.71
C GLY A 140 2.89 -34.57 15.68
N GLU A 141 3.04 -34.31 16.93
CA GLU A 141 2.33 -35.02 18.00
C GLU A 141 0.81 -34.91 17.94
#